data_b394b62e5ef712de435feb6188b33b2f
#
_entry.id   b394b62e5ef712de435feb6188b33b2f
#
_cell.length_a   1.000
_cell.length_b   1.000
_cell.length_c   1.000
_cell.angle_alpha   90.00
_cell.angle_beta   90.00
_cell.angle_gamma   90.00
#
_symmetry.space_group_name_H-M   'P 1'
#
loop_
_entity.id
_entity.type
_entity.pdbx_description
1 polymer ?
#
loop_
_entity_poly.entity_id
_entity_poly.type
_entity_poly.pdbx_seq_one_letter_code
_entity_poly.pdbx_strand_id
1 'polypeptide(L)'
;MTNLLKIEKLTCQRSNNLIFSNLSFEVKKGNNVEVIGSNGSGKTSLLRCILGLVEKKAGKILWKGQSVKESKHSFLKSCLYQGHELALKPSFTVLENLIYSHLAFGLKEEKILSALRKVGLADFKSRTSSYLSTGQLKRLAIAKWLMGDHELYLIDEPFASLDQEGVHLVHKTIKKLNSRGCSFLFTSHKCSQVDSQEIHLDDYL
;
A
#
# COMPACT_ATOMS: atom_id res chain seq x y z
N MET A 1 -19.18 -13.00 -0.75
CA MET A 1 -17.76 -12.56 -0.64
C MET A 1 -17.63 -11.78 0.65
N THR A 2 -16.63 -12.10 1.47
CA THR A 2 -16.45 -11.46 2.80
C THR A 2 -15.79 -10.09 2.65
N ASN A 3 -16.39 -9.07 3.25
CA ASN A 3 -15.79 -7.73 3.32
C ASN A 3 -14.53 -7.77 4.19
N LEU A 4 -13.40 -7.38 3.61
CA LEU A 4 -12.12 -7.33 4.30
C LEU A 4 -11.97 -6.01 5.06
N LEU A 5 -12.21 -4.89 4.38
CA LEU A 5 -12.22 -3.54 4.96
C LEU A 5 -13.53 -2.85 4.56
N LYS A 6 -14.18 -2.18 5.51
CA LYS A 6 -15.39 -1.38 5.25
C LYS A 6 -15.22 0.01 5.84
N ILE A 7 -15.49 1.00 5.03
CA ILE A 7 -15.49 2.42 5.40
C ILE A 7 -16.94 2.90 5.38
N GLU A 8 -17.41 3.49 6.48
CA GLU A 8 -18.78 3.98 6.62
C GLU A 8 -18.78 5.44 7.05
N LYS A 9 -19.28 6.31 6.17
CA LYS A 9 -19.47 7.75 6.40
C LYS A 9 -18.23 8.43 7.02
N LEU A 10 -17.05 8.04 6.54
CA LEU A 10 -15.78 8.54 7.07
C LEU A 10 -15.61 10.01 6.73
N THR A 11 -15.30 10.81 7.77
CA THR A 11 -14.96 12.22 7.64
C THR A 11 -13.59 12.47 8.25
N CYS A 12 -12.72 13.10 7.50
CA CYS A 12 -11.36 13.46 7.90
C CYS A 12 -11.19 14.98 7.93
N GLN A 13 -10.59 15.47 9.00
CA GLN A 13 -10.27 16.89 9.19
C GLN A 13 -8.83 17.00 9.69
N ARG A 14 -8.09 18.01 9.21
CA ARG A 14 -6.75 18.31 9.69
C ARG A 14 -6.72 19.77 10.17
N SER A 15 -6.34 19.95 11.43
CA SER A 15 -6.53 21.23 12.11
C SER A 15 -8.01 21.64 12.02
N ASN A 16 -8.37 22.75 11.42
CA ASN A 16 -9.78 23.14 11.24
C ASN A 16 -10.27 22.96 9.79
N ASN A 17 -9.45 22.38 8.91
CA ASN A 17 -9.80 22.22 7.52
C ASN A 17 -10.38 20.82 7.26
N LEU A 18 -11.59 20.76 6.71
CA LEU A 18 -12.21 19.53 6.22
C LEU A 18 -11.37 19.05 5.02
N ILE A 19 -11.00 17.75 5.02
CA ILE A 19 -10.26 17.13 3.93
C ILE A 19 -11.24 16.37 3.03
N PHE A 20 -12.11 15.54 3.60
CA PHE A 20 -13.21 14.88 2.91
C PHE A 20 -14.30 14.51 3.93
N SER A 21 -15.53 14.31 3.46
CA SER A 21 -16.68 14.00 4.30
C SER A 21 -17.56 12.89 3.73
N ASN A 22 -18.18 12.12 4.64
CA ASN A 22 -19.20 11.12 4.32
C ASN A 22 -18.77 10.02 3.34
N LEU A 23 -17.46 9.73 3.24
CA LEU A 23 -16.89 8.73 2.35
C LEU A 23 -17.29 7.32 2.80
N SER A 24 -17.82 6.50 1.87
CA SER A 24 -18.20 5.12 2.15
C SER A 24 -17.81 4.20 0.99
N PHE A 25 -17.11 3.11 1.29
CA PHE A 25 -16.78 2.05 0.33
C PHE A 25 -16.34 0.77 1.04
N GLU A 26 -16.17 -0.30 0.29
CA GLU A 26 -15.75 -1.60 0.81
C GLU A 26 -14.62 -2.19 -0.03
N VAL A 27 -13.65 -2.82 0.64
CA VAL A 27 -12.64 -3.67 -0.01
C VAL A 27 -12.99 -5.12 0.27
N LYS A 28 -13.40 -5.85 -0.75
CA LYS A 28 -13.68 -7.29 -0.65
C LYS A 28 -12.40 -8.10 -0.81
N LYS A 29 -12.35 -9.28 -0.18
CA LYS A 29 -11.18 -10.17 -0.28
C LYS A 29 -10.88 -10.52 -1.75
N GLY A 30 -9.63 -10.34 -2.16
CA GLY A 30 -9.14 -10.58 -3.52
C GLY A 30 -9.42 -9.45 -4.52
N ASN A 31 -10.11 -8.38 -4.11
CA ASN A 31 -10.46 -7.24 -4.98
C ASN A 31 -9.57 -6.04 -4.71
N ASN A 32 -9.55 -5.13 -5.66
CA ASN A 32 -8.82 -3.87 -5.57
C ASN A 32 -9.79 -2.69 -5.50
N VAL A 33 -9.39 -1.66 -4.77
CA VAL A 33 -10.04 -0.34 -4.77
C VAL A 33 -8.98 0.71 -5.11
N GLU A 34 -9.27 1.54 -6.08
CA GLU A 34 -8.43 2.66 -6.50
C GLU A 34 -9.08 3.97 -6.07
N VAL A 35 -8.38 4.76 -5.27
CA VAL A 35 -8.81 6.09 -4.86
C VAL A 35 -8.15 7.12 -5.74
N ILE A 36 -8.94 7.71 -6.62
CA ILE A 36 -8.51 8.72 -7.59
C ILE A 36 -8.82 10.10 -7.03
N GLY A 37 -7.93 11.06 -7.25
CA GLY A 37 -8.17 12.45 -6.85
C GLY A 37 -7.02 13.37 -7.21
N SER A 38 -7.29 14.66 -7.21
CA SER A 38 -6.31 15.71 -7.48
C SER A 38 -5.21 15.76 -6.39
N ASN A 39 -4.14 16.51 -6.67
CA ASN A 39 -3.12 16.77 -5.65
C ASN A 39 -3.75 17.57 -4.49
N GLY A 40 -3.52 17.10 -3.27
CA GLY A 40 -4.10 17.74 -2.10
C GLY A 40 -5.51 17.27 -1.72
N SER A 41 -6.21 16.44 -2.51
CA SER A 41 -7.56 15.94 -2.22
C SER A 41 -7.65 15.06 -0.96
N GLY A 42 -6.53 14.69 -0.35
CA GLY A 42 -6.55 13.91 0.90
C GLY A 42 -6.30 12.41 0.74
N LYS A 43 -5.86 11.92 -0.42
CA LYS A 43 -5.57 10.49 -0.68
C LYS A 43 -4.66 9.87 0.37
N THR A 44 -3.51 10.47 0.62
CA THR A 44 -2.57 10.03 1.68
C THR A 44 -3.22 10.13 3.06
N SER A 45 -4.04 11.16 3.31
CA SER A 45 -4.74 11.31 4.59
C SER A 45 -5.76 10.21 4.81
N LEU A 46 -6.45 9.76 3.77
CA LEU A 46 -7.36 8.60 3.81
C LEU A 46 -6.62 7.33 4.24
N LEU A 47 -5.51 6.99 3.57
CA LEU A 47 -4.71 5.81 3.93
C LEU A 47 -4.20 5.89 5.39
N ARG A 48 -3.71 7.06 5.80
CA ARG A 48 -3.25 7.29 7.18
C ARG A 48 -4.38 7.23 8.20
N CYS A 49 -5.58 7.70 7.84
CA CYS A 49 -6.77 7.62 8.67
C CYS A 49 -7.21 6.15 8.88
N ILE A 50 -7.18 5.34 7.82
CA ILE A 50 -7.45 3.89 7.88
C ILE A 50 -6.48 3.18 8.82
N LEU A 51 -5.21 3.56 8.81
CA LEU A 51 -4.17 3.02 9.69
C LEU A 51 -4.25 3.53 11.14
N GLY A 52 -5.11 4.51 11.42
CA GLY A 52 -5.18 5.17 12.72
C GLY A 52 -3.98 6.06 13.02
N LEU A 53 -3.26 6.54 11.99
CA LEU A 53 -2.16 7.52 12.08
C LEU A 53 -2.66 8.97 12.03
N VAL A 54 -3.86 9.17 11.48
CA VAL A 54 -4.60 10.43 11.48
C VAL A 54 -5.96 10.16 12.10
N GLU A 55 -6.39 11.03 13.01
CA GLU A 55 -7.67 10.89 13.67
C GLU A 55 -8.82 11.23 12.72
N LYS A 56 -9.85 10.37 12.69
CA LYS A 56 -11.09 10.63 11.97
C LYS A 56 -12.00 11.54 12.79
N LYS A 57 -12.70 12.47 12.13
CA LYS A 57 -13.73 13.31 12.77
C LYS A 57 -15.02 12.54 13.02
N ALA A 58 -15.43 11.72 12.06
CA ALA A 58 -16.66 10.92 12.12
C ALA A 58 -16.55 9.65 11.27
N GLY A 59 -17.54 8.77 11.39
CA GLY A 59 -17.64 7.54 10.60
C GLY A 59 -17.00 6.33 11.27
N LYS A 60 -16.99 5.20 10.56
CA LYS A 60 -16.45 3.93 11.05
C LYS A 60 -15.47 3.33 10.05
N ILE A 61 -14.47 2.65 10.57
CA ILE A 61 -13.51 1.84 9.80
C ILE A 61 -13.55 0.44 10.41
N LEU A 62 -13.99 -0.53 9.63
CA LEU A 62 -14.19 -1.90 10.08
C LEU A 62 -13.25 -2.84 9.33
N TRP A 63 -12.52 -3.65 10.06
CA TRP A 63 -11.69 -4.74 9.57
C TRP A 63 -12.38 -6.07 9.87
N LYS A 64 -12.75 -6.83 8.84
CA LYS A 64 -13.48 -8.10 8.98
C LYS A 64 -14.70 -7.99 9.90
N GLY A 65 -15.42 -6.86 9.80
CA GLY A 65 -16.62 -6.57 10.59
C GLY A 65 -16.38 -5.99 11.99
N GLN A 66 -15.14 -5.93 12.47
CA GLN A 66 -14.78 -5.35 13.77
C GLN A 66 -14.17 -3.97 13.59
N SER A 67 -14.34 -3.08 14.58
CA SER A 67 -13.68 -1.77 14.54
C SER A 67 -12.16 -1.93 14.47
N VAL A 68 -11.51 -1.21 13.52
CA VAL A 68 -10.04 -1.20 13.42
C VAL A 68 -9.39 -0.77 14.74
N LYS A 69 -10.04 0.09 15.53
CA LYS A 69 -9.53 0.50 16.84
C LYS A 69 -9.44 -0.68 17.80
N GLU A 70 -10.45 -1.55 17.83
CA GLU A 70 -10.51 -2.74 18.69
C GLU A 70 -9.63 -3.89 18.16
N SER A 71 -9.55 -4.05 16.85
CA SER A 71 -8.77 -5.09 16.18
C SER A 71 -7.39 -4.62 15.70
N LYS A 72 -6.84 -3.51 16.26
CA LYS A 72 -5.66 -2.82 15.75
C LYS A 72 -4.46 -3.74 15.51
N HIS A 73 -4.16 -4.64 16.45
CA HIS A 73 -3.01 -5.54 16.33
C HIS A 73 -3.17 -6.51 15.14
N SER A 74 -4.31 -7.17 15.02
CA SER A 74 -4.60 -8.11 13.93
C SER A 74 -4.67 -7.40 12.58
N PHE A 75 -5.26 -6.20 12.52
CA PHE A 75 -5.31 -5.37 11.33
C PHE A 75 -3.91 -4.99 10.85
N LEU A 76 -3.08 -4.40 11.71
CA LEU A 76 -1.72 -3.98 11.32
C LEU A 76 -0.82 -5.17 10.94
N LYS A 77 -0.98 -6.33 11.58
CA LYS A 77 -0.26 -7.56 11.22
C LYS A 77 -0.65 -8.08 9.84
N SER A 78 -1.91 -7.90 9.45
CA SER A 78 -2.47 -8.37 8.16
C SER A 78 -2.35 -7.33 7.04
N CYS A 79 -1.83 -6.14 7.34
CA CYS A 79 -1.78 -5.01 6.42
C CYS A 79 -0.34 -4.61 6.12
N LEU A 80 -0.02 -4.38 4.84
CA LEU A 80 1.19 -3.70 4.42
C LEU A 80 0.84 -2.29 4.00
N TYR A 81 1.51 -1.30 4.58
CA TYR A 81 1.42 0.09 4.15
C TYR A 81 2.72 0.54 3.48
N GLN A 82 2.58 1.13 2.31
CA GLN A 82 3.64 1.87 1.64
C GLN A 82 3.14 3.28 1.31
N GLY A 83 3.67 4.27 2.00
CA GLY A 83 3.41 5.68 1.70
C GLY A 83 4.21 6.18 0.51
N HIS A 84 4.13 7.46 0.24
CA HIS A 84 4.89 8.14 -0.80
C HIS A 84 6.41 7.96 -0.61
N GLU A 85 6.90 8.04 0.63
CA GLU A 85 8.25 7.65 0.98
C GLU A 85 8.36 6.12 1.02
N LEU A 86 9.35 5.56 0.32
CA LEU A 86 9.53 4.12 0.14
C LEU A 86 9.97 3.38 1.41
N ALA A 87 10.22 4.11 2.51
CA ALA A 87 10.73 3.58 3.78
C ALA A 87 11.96 2.67 3.56
N LEU A 88 12.91 3.16 2.78
CA LEU A 88 14.23 2.55 2.55
C LEU A 88 15.29 3.35 3.28
N LYS A 89 16.29 2.66 3.82
CA LYS A 89 17.47 3.30 4.45
C LYS A 89 18.58 3.44 3.42
N PRO A 90 18.97 4.67 3.04
CA PRO A 90 19.97 4.88 1.98
C PRO A 90 21.32 4.25 2.27
N SER A 91 21.73 4.18 3.55
CA SER A 91 22.99 3.60 4.00
C SER A 91 23.01 2.06 4.01
N PHE A 92 21.85 1.42 3.87
CA PHE A 92 21.76 -0.04 3.84
C PHE A 92 21.91 -0.57 2.42
N THR A 93 22.44 -1.78 2.31
CA THR A 93 22.42 -2.52 1.04
C THR A 93 20.98 -2.87 0.65
N VAL A 94 20.80 -3.27 -0.59
CA VAL A 94 19.51 -3.76 -1.12
C VAL A 94 19.00 -4.92 -0.27
N LEU A 95 19.88 -5.87 0.07
CA LEU A 95 19.53 -7.03 0.90
C LEU A 95 19.16 -6.61 2.32
N GLU A 96 19.98 -5.78 2.97
CA GLU A 96 19.72 -5.30 4.34
C GLU A 96 18.42 -4.53 4.46
N ASN A 97 18.05 -3.71 3.47
CA ASN A 97 16.75 -3.03 3.45
C ASN A 97 15.57 -4.01 3.51
N LEU A 98 15.66 -5.14 2.81
CA LEU A 98 14.63 -6.15 2.84
C LEU A 98 14.64 -6.97 4.13
N ILE A 99 15.82 -7.39 4.60
CA ILE A 99 15.97 -8.10 5.88
C ILE A 99 15.39 -7.25 7.00
N TYR A 100 15.80 -5.99 7.10
CA TYR A 100 15.39 -5.10 8.18
C TYR A 100 13.90 -4.80 8.17
N SER A 101 13.30 -4.65 6.99
CA SER A 101 11.86 -4.42 6.89
C SER A 101 11.01 -5.61 7.31
N HIS A 102 11.58 -6.81 7.42
CA HIS A 102 10.89 -8.06 7.72
C HIS A 102 11.46 -8.83 8.92
N LEU A 103 12.37 -8.23 9.69
CA LEU A 103 12.93 -8.84 10.91
C LEU A 103 11.84 -9.35 11.88
N ALA A 104 10.74 -8.60 11.98
CA ALA A 104 9.61 -8.98 12.83
C ALA A 104 8.83 -10.24 12.35
N PHE A 105 9.06 -10.69 11.10
CA PHE A 105 8.31 -11.79 10.49
C PHE A 105 9.12 -13.09 10.33
N GLY A 106 10.40 -13.11 10.72
CA GLY A 106 11.25 -14.31 10.70
C GLY A 106 11.40 -14.94 9.30
N LEU A 107 11.44 -14.13 8.24
CA LEU A 107 11.49 -14.63 6.87
C LEU A 107 12.84 -15.29 6.56
N LYS A 108 12.80 -16.43 5.86
CA LYS A 108 14.00 -17.09 5.34
C LYS A 108 14.64 -16.26 4.23
N GLU A 109 15.97 -16.22 4.19
CA GLU A 109 16.75 -15.50 3.19
C GLU A 109 16.38 -15.87 1.75
N GLU A 110 16.06 -17.12 1.49
CA GLU A 110 15.60 -17.60 0.18
C GLU A 110 14.37 -16.85 -0.34
N LYS A 111 13.42 -16.50 0.54
CA LYS A 111 12.21 -15.73 0.16
C LYS A 111 12.59 -14.31 -0.25
N ILE A 112 13.58 -13.72 0.43
CA ILE A 112 14.11 -12.39 0.12
C ILE A 112 14.82 -12.39 -1.23
N LEU A 113 15.72 -13.35 -1.45
CA LEU A 113 16.43 -13.50 -2.72
C LEU A 113 15.47 -13.79 -3.90
N SER A 114 14.41 -14.58 -3.65
CA SER A 114 13.35 -14.80 -4.64
C SER A 114 12.61 -13.51 -4.98
N ALA A 115 12.33 -12.65 -4.01
CA ALA A 115 11.70 -11.34 -4.25
C ALA A 115 12.62 -10.44 -5.07
N LEU A 116 13.93 -10.37 -4.74
CA LEU A 116 14.92 -9.60 -5.49
C LEU A 116 15.02 -10.04 -6.96
N ARG A 117 15.04 -11.35 -7.22
CA ARG A 117 15.01 -11.88 -8.59
C ARG A 117 13.78 -11.42 -9.37
N LYS A 118 12.61 -11.42 -8.73
CA LYS A 118 11.34 -11.04 -9.38
C LYS A 118 11.28 -9.56 -9.77
N VAL A 119 11.98 -8.70 -9.05
CA VAL A 119 12.04 -7.27 -9.35
C VAL A 119 13.30 -6.85 -10.12
N GLY A 120 14.15 -7.82 -10.52
CA GLY A 120 15.37 -7.58 -11.31
C GLY A 120 16.49 -6.90 -10.51
N LEU A 121 16.58 -7.16 -9.19
CA LEU A 121 17.59 -6.55 -8.31
C LEU A 121 18.53 -7.58 -7.65
N ALA A 122 18.53 -8.84 -8.10
CA ALA A 122 19.34 -9.89 -7.50
C ALA A 122 20.85 -9.58 -7.54
N ASP A 123 21.34 -9.05 -8.65
CA ASP A 123 22.76 -8.70 -8.85
C ASP A 123 23.17 -7.46 -8.06
N PHE A 124 22.21 -6.69 -7.57
CA PHE A 124 22.44 -5.50 -6.77
C PHE A 124 22.37 -5.77 -5.26
N LYS A 125 22.19 -7.01 -4.80
CA LYS A 125 21.91 -7.35 -3.40
C LYS A 125 22.89 -6.74 -2.38
N SER A 126 24.18 -6.69 -2.72
CA SER A 126 25.24 -6.15 -1.87
C SER A 126 25.53 -4.66 -2.10
N ARG A 127 24.82 -4.03 -3.07
CA ARG A 127 24.99 -2.62 -3.37
C ARG A 127 24.23 -1.77 -2.38
N THR A 128 24.82 -0.70 -1.87
CA THR A 128 24.18 0.28 -1.00
C THR A 128 23.06 0.99 -1.77
N SER A 129 21.89 1.11 -1.15
CA SER A 129 20.70 1.61 -1.84
C SER A 129 20.78 3.09 -2.24
N SER A 130 21.68 3.89 -1.64
CA SER A 130 21.97 5.26 -2.09
C SER A 130 22.52 5.35 -3.53
N TYR A 131 23.06 4.26 -4.06
CA TYR A 131 23.57 4.19 -5.43
C TYR A 131 22.55 3.65 -6.44
N LEU A 132 21.33 3.39 -6.01
CA LEU A 132 20.25 2.95 -6.89
C LEU A 132 19.57 4.13 -7.57
N SER A 133 19.13 3.92 -8.82
CA SER A 133 18.23 4.87 -9.48
C SER A 133 16.86 4.92 -8.80
N THR A 134 16.10 5.98 -9.03
CA THR A 134 14.73 6.11 -8.51
C THR A 134 13.84 4.92 -8.91
N GLY A 135 13.94 4.44 -10.14
CA GLY A 135 13.24 3.23 -10.61
C GLY A 135 13.67 1.97 -9.86
N GLN A 136 14.97 1.79 -9.60
CA GLN A 136 15.48 0.66 -8.82
C GLN A 136 15.03 0.72 -7.36
N LEU A 137 14.98 1.91 -6.74
CA LEU A 137 14.44 2.08 -5.39
C LEU A 137 12.97 1.70 -5.33
N LYS A 138 12.18 2.05 -6.33
CA LYS A 138 10.76 1.64 -6.42
C LYS A 138 10.62 0.13 -6.63
N ARG A 139 11.43 -0.50 -7.47
CA ARG A 139 11.48 -1.96 -7.61
C ARG A 139 11.84 -2.64 -6.29
N LEU A 140 12.75 -2.06 -5.51
CA LEU A 140 13.08 -2.55 -4.16
C LEU A 140 11.89 -2.44 -3.19
N ALA A 141 11.14 -1.37 -3.26
CA ALA A 141 9.90 -1.23 -2.47
C ALA A 141 8.84 -2.27 -2.88
N ILE A 142 8.67 -2.55 -4.18
CA ILE A 142 7.77 -3.62 -4.68
C ILE A 142 8.24 -5.01 -4.19
N ALA A 143 9.55 -5.24 -4.03
CA ALA A 143 10.05 -6.50 -3.48
C ALA A 143 9.47 -6.78 -2.08
N LYS A 144 9.24 -5.75 -1.26
CA LYS A 144 8.61 -5.89 0.06
C LYS A 144 7.19 -6.48 -0.03
N TRP A 145 6.41 -6.13 -1.07
CA TRP A 145 5.05 -6.67 -1.24
C TRP A 145 5.07 -8.18 -1.47
N LEU A 146 6.12 -8.69 -2.13
CA LEU A 146 6.25 -10.10 -2.48
C LEU A 146 6.72 -10.99 -1.32
N MET A 147 7.15 -10.39 -0.22
CA MET A 147 7.78 -11.10 0.89
C MET A 147 6.82 -11.44 2.03
N GLY A 148 5.86 -10.55 2.33
CA GLY A 148 4.90 -10.73 3.42
C GLY A 148 3.71 -11.62 3.03
N ASP A 149 2.99 -12.09 4.05
CA ASP A 149 1.71 -12.79 3.91
C ASP A 149 0.59 -11.85 4.41
N HIS A 150 0.47 -10.69 3.72
CA HIS A 150 -0.53 -9.68 4.04
C HIS A 150 -1.82 -9.94 3.28
N GLU A 151 -2.94 -9.62 3.93
CA GLU A 151 -4.26 -9.73 3.30
C GLU A 151 -4.67 -8.43 2.59
N LEU A 152 -4.17 -7.28 3.09
CA LEU A 152 -4.47 -5.95 2.56
C LEU A 152 -3.18 -5.17 2.32
N TYR A 153 -3.08 -4.57 1.14
CA TYR A 153 -2.01 -3.67 0.75
C TYR A 153 -2.59 -2.25 0.60
N LEU A 154 -2.11 -1.34 1.45
CA LEU A 154 -2.43 0.10 1.39
C LEU A 154 -1.26 0.81 0.75
N ILE A 155 -1.39 1.23 -0.51
CA ILE A 155 -0.27 1.76 -1.28
C ILE A 155 -0.57 3.17 -1.79
N ASP A 156 0.30 4.09 -1.45
CA ASP A 156 0.18 5.48 -1.88
C ASP A 156 0.92 5.68 -3.21
N GLU A 157 0.17 5.94 -4.27
CA GLU A 157 0.64 6.24 -5.63
C GLU A 157 1.63 5.21 -6.22
N PRO A 158 1.25 3.92 -6.33
CA PRO A 158 2.17 2.86 -6.77
C PRO A 158 2.74 3.05 -8.18
N PHE A 159 2.06 3.81 -9.04
CA PHE A 159 2.42 4.03 -10.44
C PHE A 159 3.20 5.34 -10.69
N ALA A 160 3.29 6.21 -9.68
CA ALA A 160 3.93 7.52 -9.85
C ALA A 160 5.41 7.39 -10.23
N SER A 161 5.86 8.16 -11.24
CA SER A 161 7.27 8.22 -11.69
C SER A 161 7.89 6.85 -12.01
N LEU A 162 7.12 5.92 -12.57
CA LEU A 162 7.59 4.66 -13.12
C LEU A 162 7.70 4.75 -14.65
N ASP A 163 8.69 4.05 -15.19
CA ASP A 163 8.76 3.73 -16.61
C ASP A 163 7.75 2.61 -16.96
N GLN A 164 7.62 2.28 -18.24
CA GLN A 164 6.68 1.25 -18.70
C GLN A 164 6.96 -0.13 -18.06
N GLU A 165 8.24 -0.49 -17.87
CA GLU A 165 8.60 -1.74 -17.22
C GLU A 165 8.20 -1.75 -15.74
N GLY A 166 8.39 -0.62 -15.06
CA GLY A 166 7.97 -0.45 -13.66
C GLY A 166 6.46 -0.56 -13.51
N VAL A 167 5.70 0.09 -14.39
CA VAL A 167 4.23 -0.02 -14.45
C VAL A 167 3.82 -1.47 -14.67
N HIS A 168 4.43 -2.16 -15.65
CA HIS A 168 4.15 -3.57 -15.90
C HIS A 168 4.46 -4.46 -14.68
N LEU A 169 5.56 -4.18 -13.99
CA LEU A 169 5.94 -4.90 -12.76
C LEU A 169 4.88 -4.74 -11.65
N VAL A 170 4.36 -3.51 -11.45
CA VAL A 170 3.28 -3.25 -10.49
C VAL A 170 2.03 -4.05 -10.86
N HIS A 171 1.54 -3.96 -12.10
CA HIS A 171 0.37 -4.72 -12.57
C HIS A 171 0.55 -6.22 -12.36
N LYS A 172 1.70 -6.78 -12.78
CA LYS A 172 2.02 -8.20 -12.60
C LYS A 172 2.04 -8.61 -11.13
N THR A 173 2.56 -7.74 -10.26
CA THR A 173 2.65 -7.99 -8.82
C THR A 173 1.26 -7.98 -8.18
N ILE A 174 0.43 -6.98 -8.47
CA ILE A 174 -0.97 -6.91 -8.01
C ILE A 174 -1.73 -8.16 -8.44
N LYS A 175 -1.73 -8.48 -9.74
CA LYS A 175 -2.42 -9.66 -10.27
C LYS A 175 -1.98 -10.96 -9.59
N LYS A 176 -0.68 -11.11 -9.35
CA LYS A 176 -0.11 -12.27 -8.65
C LYS A 176 -0.56 -12.36 -7.20
N LEU A 177 -0.64 -11.23 -6.50
CA LEU A 177 -1.07 -11.21 -5.09
C LEU A 177 -2.58 -11.39 -4.98
N ASN A 178 -3.38 -10.82 -5.90
CA ASN A 178 -4.82 -11.07 -5.96
C ASN A 178 -5.14 -12.57 -6.17
N SER A 179 -4.39 -13.27 -7.03
CA SER A 179 -4.59 -14.72 -7.23
C SER A 179 -4.33 -15.56 -5.96
N ARG A 180 -3.71 -14.96 -4.93
CA ARG A 180 -3.52 -15.55 -3.59
C ARG A 180 -4.57 -15.08 -2.57
N GLY A 181 -5.55 -14.28 -3.01
CA GLY A 181 -6.59 -13.72 -2.17
C GLY A 181 -6.21 -12.43 -1.43
N CYS A 182 -5.07 -11.81 -1.78
CA CYS A 182 -4.72 -10.49 -1.25
C CYS A 182 -5.55 -9.40 -1.93
N SER A 183 -5.76 -8.29 -1.25
CA SER A 183 -6.52 -7.13 -1.73
C SER A 183 -5.67 -5.88 -1.70
N PHE A 184 -5.99 -4.93 -2.58
CA PHE A 184 -5.30 -3.65 -2.63
C PHE A 184 -6.28 -2.50 -2.46
N LEU A 185 -5.87 -1.52 -1.66
CA LEU A 185 -6.41 -0.17 -1.66
C LEU A 185 -5.24 0.76 -1.98
N PHE A 186 -5.28 1.38 -3.13
CA PHE A 186 -4.20 2.25 -3.57
C PHE A 186 -4.73 3.57 -4.12
N THR A 187 -3.87 4.57 -4.11
CA THR A 187 -4.20 5.91 -4.58
C THR A 187 -3.56 6.21 -5.92
N SER A 188 -4.19 7.07 -6.70
CA SER A 188 -3.68 7.52 -8.00
C SER A 188 -4.17 8.91 -8.35
N HIS A 189 -3.52 9.55 -9.33
CA HIS A 189 -4.01 10.79 -9.94
C HIS A 189 -4.92 10.54 -11.14
N LYS A 190 -4.77 9.39 -11.79
CA LYS A 190 -5.52 8.97 -12.97
C LYS A 190 -5.77 7.47 -12.87
N CYS A 191 -6.82 6.99 -13.49
CA CYS A 191 -7.12 5.57 -13.57
C CYS A 191 -5.88 4.77 -14.05
N SER A 192 -5.51 3.76 -13.27
CA SER A 192 -4.28 2.96 -13.48
C SER A 192 -4.46 1.79 -14.41
N GLN A 193 -5.67 1.54 -14.91
CA GLN A 193 -6.06 0.34 -15.68
C GLN A 193 -5.92 -0.98 -14.91
N VAL A 194 -5.77 -0.92 -13.59
CA VAL A 194 -5.96 -2.11 -12.73
C VAL A 194 -7.44 -2.43 -12.67
N ASP A 195 -7.80 -3.71 -12.72
CA ASP A 195 -9.17 -4.14 -12.43
C ASP A 195 -9.49 -3.81 -10.96
N SER A 196 -10.21 -2.72 -10.74
CA SER A 196 -10.48 -2.13 -9.43
C SER A 196 -11.81 -1.37 -9.41
N GLN A 197 -12.40 -1.28 -8.21
CA GLN A 197 -13.46 -0.31 -7.95
C GLN A 197 -12.83 1.07 -7.83
N GLU A 198 -13.30 2.03 -8.61
CA GLU A 198 -12.83 3.42 -8.55
C GLU A 198 -13.63 4.24 -7.54
N ILE A 199 -12.94 5.06 -6.77
CA ILE A 199 -13.49 6.04 -5.82
C ILE A 199 -12.88 7.39 -6.15
N HIS A 200 -13.70 8.33 -6.60
CA HIS A 200 -13.27 9.69 -6.90
C HIS A 200 -13.35 10.52 -5.62
N LEU A 201 -12.20 10.76 -4.98
CA LEU A 201 -12.15 11.43 -3.68
C LEU A 201 -12.57 12.90 -3.76
N ASP A 202 -12.39 13.53 -4.91
CA ASP A 202 -12.80 14.93 -5.15
C ASP A 202 -14.33 15.11 -5.01
N ASP A 203 -15.14 14.05 -5.15
CA ASP A 203 -16.59 14.09 -4.96
C ASP A 203 -17.00 14.19 -3.47
N TYR A 204 -16.05 14.08 -2.56
CA TYR A 204 -16.25 14.07 -1.09
C TYR A 204 -15.60 15.25 -0.37
N LEU A 205 -15.10 16.25 -1.12
CA LEU A 205 -14.45 17.46 -0.60
C LEU A 205 -15.44 18.44 0.05
#